data_850d6e2d7ad0531010538440d2f7b0ab
#
_entry.id   850d6e2d7ad0531010538440d2f7b0ab
#
_cell.length_a   1.000
_cell.length_b   1.000
_cell.length_c   1.000
_cell.angle_alpha   90.00
_cell.angle_beta   90.00
_cell.angle_gamma   90.00
#
_symmetry.space_group_name_H-M   'P 1'
#
loop_
_entity.id
_entity.type
_entity.pdbx_description
1 polymer ?
#
loop_
_entity_poly.entity_id
_entity_poly.type
_entity_poly.pdbx_seq_one_letter_code
_entity_poly.pdbx_strand_id
1 'polypeptide(L)'
;MDHADHVGLIRDGVQGAGRRWLELGAGRGAFTLALADLLGPAAEIVAIDRDRGDLASLAATMGRRFPETHLTTVVADFSRDLPMEPGFDGLLAANSLHFVRDPAAVIDGVLPLLRPGARVVVVEYDSDSGNPWVPYPFSYGTWQAIAARVGLLDTRLVGRVPSRFLGAIYAAASDIAASSEPNGTARQTSIGSS
;
A
#
# COMPACT_ATOMS: atom_id res chain seq x y z
N MET A 1 -9.32 15.82 -7.05
CA MET A 1 -7.88 15.59 -7.27
C MET A 1 -7.69 15.14 -8.71
N ASP A 2 -6.73 15.68 -9.40
CA ASP A 2 -6.28 15.21 -10.70
C ASP A 2 -5.14 14.17 -10.54
N HIS A 3 -4.55 13.73 -11.68
CA HIS A 3 -3.48 12.73 -11.64
C HIS A 3 -2.22 13.24 -10.92
N ALA A 4 -1.84 14.49 -11.14
CA ALA A 4 -0.66 15.08 -10.50
C ALA A 4 -0.83 15.19 -8.98
N ASP A 5 -2.05 15.49 -8.52
CA ASP A 5 -2.40 15.47 -7.09
C ASP A 5 -2.23 14.09 -6.48
N HIS A 6 -2.71 13.02 -7.16
CA HIS A 6 -2.54 11.64 -6.67
C HIS A 6 -1.06 11.25 -6.60
N VAL A 7 -0.28 11.56 -7.64
CA VAL A 7 1.18 11.32 -7.67
C VAL A 7 1.87 12.08 -6.53
N GLY A 8 1.58 13.37 -6.38
CA GLY A 8 2.17 14.21 -5.32
C GLY A 8 1.86 13.68 -3.92
N LEU A 9 0.62 13.22 -3.71
CA LEU A 9 0.15 12.78 -2.40
C LEU A 9 0.88 11.51 -1.88
N ILE A 10 1.24 10.57 -2.77
CA ILE A 10 1.86 9.30 -2.36
C ILE A 10 3.36 9.23 -2.67
N ARG A 11 3.95 10.22 -3.32
CA ARG A 11 5.33 10.22 -3.80
C ARG A 11 6.32 9.78 -2.73
N ASP A 12 6.34 10.47 -1.59
CA ASP A 12 7.31 10.24 -0.52
C ASP A 12 7.07 8.91 0.22
N GLY A 13 5.86 8.35 0.07
CA GLY A 13 5.52 7.01 0.56
C GLY A 13 6.03 5.89 -0.36
N VAL A 14 6.09 6.13 -1.67
CA VAL A 14 6.46 5.12 -2.67
C VAL A 14 7.95 5.13 -2.98
N GLN A 15 8.59 6.31 -2.94
CA GLN A 15 10.01 6.43 -3.28
C GLN A 15 10.92 5.57 -2.39
N GLY A 16 11.88 4.89 -3.03
CA GLY A 16 12.85 4.03 -2.35
C GLY A 16 12.32 2.63 -1.97
N ALA A 17 11.04 2.35 -2.18
CA ALA A 17 10.52 0.98 -2.12
C ALA A 17 10.79 0.23 -3.45
N GLY A 18 10.66 -1.08 -3.43
CA GLY A 18 10.82 -1.90 -4.63
C GLY A 18 9.68 -1.70 -5.65
N ARG A 19 9.62 -2.54 -6.68
CA ARG A 19 8.75 -2.32 -7.83
C ARG A 19 7.52 -3.22 -7.91
N ARG A 20 7.40 -4.21 -7.03
CA ARG A 20 6.26 -5.13 -7.00
C ARG A 20 5.28 -4.72 -5.91
N TRP A 21 4.11 -4.22 -6.31
CA TRP A 21 3.12 -3.63 -5.41
C TRP A 21 1.77 -4.31 -5.47
N LEU A 22 1.14 -4.40 -4.30
CA LEU A 22 -0.24 -4.82 -4.14
C LEU A 22 -1.10 -3.58 -3.86
N GLU A 23 -2.24 -3.43 -4.55
CA GLU A 23 -3.20 -2.36 -4.30
C GLU A 23 -4.56 -2.94 -3.91
N LEU A 24 -5.08 -2.50 -2.76
CA LEU A 24 -6.38 -2.91 -2.23
C LEU A 24 -7.45 -1.86 -2.56
N GLY A 25 -8.49 -2.26 -3.28
CA GLY A 25 -9.59 -1.38 -3.68
C GLY A 25 -9.18 -0.38 -4.76
N ALA A 26 -8.60 -0.89 -5.85
CA ALA A 26 -8.07 -0.07 -6.93
C ALA A 26 -9.13 0.76 -7.67
N GLY A 27 -10.39 0.30 -7.69
CA GLY A 27 -11.46 0.94 -8.42
C GLY A 27 -11.09 1.18 -9.89
N ARG A 28 -11.33 2.39 -10.37
CA ARG A 28 -10.98 2.82 -11.75
C ARG A 28 -9.51 3.21 -11.92
N GLY A 29 -8.67 3.06 -10.88
CA GLY A 29 -7.23 3.15 -10.96
C GLY A 29 -6.62 4.53 -10.76
N ALA A 30 -7.27 5.44 -10.06
CA ALA A 30 -6.71 6.78 -9.82
C ALA A 30 -5.32 6.70 -9.16
N PHE A 31 -5.16 5.85 -8.16
CA PHE A 31 -3.90 5.63 -7.46
C PHE A 31 -3.02 4.56 -8.11
N THR A 32 -3.60 3.56 -8.82
CA THR A 32 -2.82 2.63 -9.66
C THR A 32 -2.00 3.35 -10.71
N LEU A 33 -2.61 4.33 -11.40
CA LEU A 33 -1.92 5.17 -12.39
C LEU A 33 -0.83 6.04 -11.77
N ALA A 34 -1.08 6.60 -10.58
CA ALA A 34 -0.08 7.36 -9.84
C ALA A 34 1.09 6.48 -9.37
N LEU A 35 0.78 5.26 -8.92
CA LEU A 35 1.78 4.28 -8.53
C LEU A 35 2.66 3.87 -9.72
N ALA A 36 2.05 3.58 -10.89
CA ALA A 36 2.78 3.26 -12.12
C ALA A 36 3.71 4.39 -12.56
N ASP A 37 3.25 5.65 -12.45
CA ASP A 37 4.07 6.84 -12.77
C ASP A 37 5.31 6.95 -11.85
N LEU A 38 5.13 6.70 -10.55
CA LEU A 38 6.21 6.77 -9.56
C LEU A 38 7.20 5.62 -9.63
N LEU A 39 6.73 4.42 -9.92
CA LEU A 39 7.56 3.21 -10.00
C LEU A 39 8.31 3.13 -11.34
N GLY A 40 7.77 3.73 -12.38
CA GLY A 40 8.36 3.73 -13.73
C GLY A 40 8.19 2.41 -14.48
N PRO A 41 8.87 2.26 -15.62
CA PRO A 41 8.78 1.08 -16.47
C PRO A 41 9.23 -0.19 -15.75
N ALA A 42 8.68 -1.34 -16.17
CA ALA A 42 8.91 -2.66 -15.55
C ALA A 42 8.46 -2.77 -14.08
N ALA A 43 7.58 -1.88 -13.61
CA ALA A 43 6.86 -2.08 -12.36
C ALA A 43 5.84 -3.21 -12.49
N GLU A 44 5.60 -3.93 -11.41
CA GLU A 44 4.60 -4.99 -11.31
C GLU A 44 3.54 -4.55 -10.28
N ILE A 45 2.30 -4.39 -10.72
CA ILE A 45 1.21 -3.97 -9.87
C ILE A 45 0.10 -5.02 -9.93
N VAL A 46 -0.28 -5.55 -8.76
CA VAL A 46 -1.48 -6.38 -8.60
C VAL A 46 -2.57 -5.52 -7.99
N ALA A 47 -3.59 -5.23 -8.77
CA ALA A 47 -4.71 -4.36 -8.39
C ALA A 47 -5.94 -5.20 -8.08
N ILE A 48 -6.43 -5.10 -6.83
CA ILE A 48 -7.61 -5.83 -6.34
C ILE A 48 -8.79 -4.89 -6.24
N ASP A 49 -9.91 -5.31 -6.76
CA ASP A 49 -11.21 -4.69 -6.51
C ASP A 49 -12.34 -5.72 -6.69
N ARG A 50 -13.48 -5.47 -6.07
CA ARG A 50 -14.67 -6.31 -6.25
C ARG A 50 -15.44 -5.97 -7.54
N ASP A 51 -15.24 -4.78 -8.09
CA ASP A 51 -15.91 -4.32 -9.32
C ASP A 51 -15.11 -4.68 -10.57
N ARG A 52 -15.61 -5.69 -11.30
CA ARG A 52 -15.00 -6.15 -12.56
C ARG A 52 -14.99 -5.06 -13.64
N GLY A 53 -16.00 -4.18 -13.68
CA GLY A 53 -16.11 -3.12 -14.68
C GLY A 53 -15.09 -2.02 -14.46
N ASP A 54 -14.86 -1.66 -13.21
CA ASP A 54 -13.84 -0.69 -12.83
C ASP A 54 -12.44 -1.24 -13.14
N LEU A 55 -12.15 -2.49 -12.80
CA LEU A 55 -10.88 -3.15 -13.15
C LEU A 55 -10.65 -3.25 -14.66
N ALA A 56 -11.70 -3.53 -15.46
CA ALA A 56 -11.58 -3.53 -16.92
C ALA A 56 -11.24 -2.13 -17.47
N SER A 57 -11.85 -1.09 -16.89
CA SER A 57 -11.57 0.31 -17.24
C SER A 57 -10.15 0.71 -16.86
N LEU A 58 -9.67 0.27 -15.69
CA LEU A 58 -8.30 0.44 -15.23
C LEU A 58 -7.32 -0.23 -16.19
N ALA A 59 -7.52 -1.51 -16.52
CA ALA A 59 -6.63 -2.26 -17.42
C ALA A 59 -6.51 -1.59 -18.80
N ALA A 60 -7.64 -1.14 -19.37
CA ALA A 60 -7.64 -0.42 -20.64
C ALA A 60 -6.88 0.91 -20.57
N THR A 61 -6.95 1.62 -19.46
CA THR A 61 -6.24 2.89 -19.26
C THR A 61 -4.75 2.67 -19.04
N MET A 62 -4.37 1.69 -18.23
CA MET A 62 -2.98 1.30 -18.01
C MET A 62 -2.28 0.88 -19.29
N GLY A 63 -2.92 0.03 -20.11
CA GLY A 63 -2.35 -0.41 -21.39
C GLY A 63 -2.09 0.73 -22.38
N ARG A 64 -2.84 1.83 -22.28
CA ARG A 64 -2.60 3.03 -23.11
C ARG A 64 -1.53 3.96 -22.54
N ARG A 65 -1.51 4.16 -21.21
CA ARG A 65 -0.66 5.19 -20.58
C ARG A 65 0.67 4.63 -20.07
N PHE A 66 0.67 3.39 -19.62
CA PHE A 66 1.82 2.73 -18.99
C PHE A 66 2.02 1.31 -19.57
N PRO A 67 2.27 1.17 -20.88
CA PRO A 67 2.34 -0.14 -21.55
C PRO A 67 3.51 -1.01 -21.07
N GLU A 68 4.51 -0.42 -20.42
CA GLU A 68 5.67 -1.13 -19.86
C GLU A 68 5.50 -1.56 -18.40
N THR A 69 4.36 -1.20 -17.75
CA THR A 69 4.01 -1.64 -16.41
C THR A 69 3.23 -2.95 -16.48
N HIS A 70 3.65 -3.96 -15.75
CA HIS A 70 2.95 -5.23 -15.65
C HIS A 70 1.78 -5.11 -14.66
N LEU A 71 0.56 -4.90 -15.19
CA LEU A 71 -0.65 -4.86 -14.37
C LEU A 71 -1.35 -6.22 -14.38
N THR A 72 -1.61 -6.75 -13.19
CA THR A 72 -2.53 -7.87 -12.95
C THR A 72 -3.75 -7.37 -12.21
N THR A 73 -4.96 -7.61 -12.72
CA THR A 73 -6.21 -7.26 -12.05
C THR A 73 -6.86 -8.49 -11.43
N VAL A 74 -7.28 -8.41 -10.17
CA VAL A 74 -7.90 -9.50 -9.43
C VAL A 74 -9.26 -9.06 -8.91
N VAL A 75 -10.32 -9.73 -9.36
CA VAL A 75 -11.68 -9.49 -8.84
C VAL A 75 -11.84 -10.25 -7.54
N ALA A 76 -11.71 -9.56 -6.42
CA ALA A 76 -11.80 -10.13 -5.08
C ALA A 76 -12.27 -9.10 -4.05
N ASP A 77 -12.76 -9.58 -2.93
CA ASP A 77 -13.01 -8.81 -1.72
C ASP A 77 -11.77 -8.88 -0.83
N PHE A 78 -11.03 -7.79 -0.73
CA PHE A 78 -9.77 -7.74 0.03
C PHE A 78 -9.96 -7.85 1.56
N SER A 79 -11.20 -7.82 2.06
CA SER A 79 -11.51 -8.12 3.45
C SER A 79 -11.55 -9.61 3.77
N ARG A 80 -11.25 -10.46 2.79
CA ARG A 80 -11.17 -11.91 2.88
C ARG A 80 -9.79 -12.39 2.51
N ASP A 81 -9.53 -13.69 2.71
CA ASP A 81 -8.27 -14.31 2.31
C ASP A 81 -7.99 -14.09 0.82
N LEU A 82 -6.78 -13.64 0.53
CA LEU A 82 -6.28 -13.41 -0.80
C LEU A 82 -5.31 -14.52 -1.17
N PRO A 83 -5.75 -15.54 -1.95
CA PRO A 83 -4.90 -16.65 -2.35
C PRO A 83 -3.93 -16.21 -3.45
N MET A 84 -2.85 -15.57 -3.07
CA MET A 84 -1.80 -15.11 -3.99
C MET A 84 -0.40 -15.33 -3.41
N GLU A 85 0.57 -15.41 -4.30
CA GLU A 85 1.97 -15.60 -3.93
C GLU A 85 2.55 -14.37 -3.23
N PRO A 86 3.28 -14.55 -2.13
CA PRO A 86 3.93 -13.48 -1.42
C PRO A 86 5.08 -12.85 -2.22
N GLY A 87 5.65 -11.79 -1.66
CA GLY A 87 6.85 -11.18 -2.22
C GLY A 87 6.64 -9.76 -2.74
N PHE A 88 5.62 -9.05 -2.26
CA PHE A 88 5.41 -7.64 -2.59
C PHE A 88 6.38 -6.74 -1.84
N ASP A 89 6.91 -5.75 -2.56
CA ASP A 89 7.77 -4.70 -2.02
C ASP A 89 6.97 -3.58 -1.38
N GLY A 90 5.68 -3.47 -1.73
CA GLY A 90 4.79 -2.48 -1.16
C GLY A 90 3.31 -2.85 -1.24
N LEU A 91 2.55 -2.23 -0.34
CA LEU A 91 1.10 -2.24 -0.28
C LEU A 91 0.58 -0.82 -0.41
N LEU A 92 -0.42 -0.62 -1.26
CA LEU A 92 -1.19 0.61 -1.34
C LEU A 92 -2.66 0.32 -1.03
N ALA A 93 -3.24 1.08 -0.10
CA ALA A 93 -4.67 1.10 0.14
C ALA A 93 -5.14 2.56 0.15
N ALA A 94 -5.82 2.99 -0.92
CA ALA A 94 -6.19 4.38 -1.11
C ALA A 94 -7.70 4.56 -1.22
N ASN A 95 -8.29 5.25 -0.25
CA ASN A 95 -9.73 5.47 -0.13
C ASN A 95 -10.55 4.16 -0.21
N SER A 96 -10.04 3.11 0.40
CA SER A 96 -10.63 1.76 0.33
C SER A 96 -10.85 1.11 1.69
N LEU A 97 -10.00 1.39 2.66
CA LEU A 97 -10.10 0.78 4.00
C LEU A 97 -11.29 1.32 4.82
N HIS A 98 -11.76 2.52 4.52
CA HIS A 98 -12.96 3.06 5.19
C HIS A 98 -14.27 2.33 4.88
N PHE A 99 -14.25 1.37 3.97
CA PHE A 99 -15.40 0.48 3.73
C PHE A 99 -15.44 -0.73 4.66
N VAL A 100 -14.38 -0.98 5.44
CA VAL A 100 -14.33 -2.08 6.40
C VAL A 100 -14.33 -1.57 7.84
N ARG A 101 -14.98 -2.32 8.73
CA ARG A 101 -15.10 -1.94 10.15
C ARG A 101 -13.79 -2.13 10.92
N ASP A 102 -13.00 -3.11 10.54
CA ASP A 102 -11.71 -3.41 11.17
C ASP A 102 -10.60 -3.39 10.12
N PRO A 103 -10.06 -2.21 9.80
CA PRO A 103 -8.95 -2.08 8.87
C PRO A 103 -7.67 -2.77 9.38
N ALA A 104 -7.51 -2.94 10.70
CA ALA A 104 -6.37 -3.67 11.23
C ALA A 104 -6.40 -5.15 10.86
N ALA A 105 -7.55 -5.81 10.91
CA ALA A 105 -7.69 -7.20 10.49
C ALA A 105 -7.37 -7.38 9.00
N VAL A 106 -7.73 -6.41 8.14
CA VAL A 106 -7.36 -6.43 6.72
C VAL A 106 -5.85 -6.31 6.54
N ILE A 107 -5.23 -5.34 7.20
CA ILE A 107 -3.78 -5.16 7.11
C ILE A 107 -3.06 -6.41 7.63
N ASP A 108 -3.42 -6.91 8.81
CA ASP A 108 -2.81 -8.11 9.38
C ASP A 108 -2.90 -9.32 8.45
N GLY A 109 -4.05 -9.51 7.78
CA GLY A 109 -4.27 -10.57 6.79
C GLY A 109 -3.40 -10.46 5.53
N VAL A 110 -2.96 -9.27 5.14
CA VAL A 110 -2.11 -9.06 3.96
C VAL A 110 -0.61 -8.94 4.28
N LEU A 111 -0.23 -8.71 5.54
CA LEU A 111 1.18 -8.64 5.93
C LEU A 111 2.01 -9.85 5.48
N PRO A 112 1.52 -11.11 5.53
CA PRO A 112 2.27 -12.28 5.06
C PRO A 112 2.61 -12.25 3.55
N LEU A 113 1.91 -11.43 2.76
CA LEU A 113 2.19 -11.27 1.33
C LEU A 113 3.37 -10.33 1.06
N LEU A 114 3.76 -9.53 2.06
CA LEU A 114 4.77 -8.50 1.94
C LEU A 114 6.15 -9.04 2.36
N ARG A 115 7.19 -8.55 1.70
CA ARG A 115 8.57 -8.86 2.07
C ARG A 115 9.00 -8.16 3.35
N PRO A 116 9.98 -8.69 4.08
CA PRO A 116 10.70 -7.91 5.08
C PRO A 116 11.26 -6.61 4.46
N GLY A 117 11.07 -5.49 5.14
CA GLY A 117 11.44 -4.16 4.64
C GLY A 117 10.48 -3.56 3.61
N ALA A 118 9.34 -4.22 3.35
CA ALA A 118 8.32 -3.66 2.47
C ALA A 118 7.64 -2.41 3.04
N ARG A 119 7.05 -1.60 2.15
CA ARG A 119 6.37 -0.36 2.47
C ARG A 119 4.85 -0.53 2.45
N VAL A 120 4.17 0.02 3.45
CA VAL A 120 2.71 0.14 3.47
C VAL A 120 2.32 1.61 3.33
N VAL A 121 1.56 1.94 2.30
CA VAL A 121 1.05 3.28 2.05
C VAL A 121 -0.48 3.27 2.15
N VAL A 122 -1.01 4.13 3.01
CA VAL A 122 -2.46 4.29 3.20
C VAL A 122 -2.85 5.73 2.88
N VAL A 123 -3.90 5.90 2.10
CA VAL A 123 -4.52 7.19 1.80
C VAL A 123 -5.96 7.15 2.26
N GLU A 124 -6.32 8.04 3.20
CA GLU A 124 -7.66 8.06 3.78
C GLU A 124 -8.12 9.46 4.17
N TYR A 125 -9.40 9.60 4.46
CA TYR A 125 -9.97 10.82 5.01
C TYR A 125 -9.51 11.02 6.46
N ASP A 126 -9.01 12.21 6.77
CA ASP A 126 -8.53 12.56 8.10
C ASP A 126 -9.70 12.93 9.05
N SER A 127 -10.51 11.93 9.37
CA SER A 127 -11.70 12.05 10.20
C SER A 127 -12.04 10.71 10.84
N ASP A 128 -12.50 10.73 12.08
CA ASP A 128 -13.04 9.54 12.77
C ASP A 128 -14.58 9.51 12.74
N SER A 129 -15.20 10.47 12.03
CA SER A 129 -16.65 10.55 11.87
C SER A 129 -17.05 10.25 10.45
N GLY A 130 -17.75 9.13 10.27
CA GLY A 130 -18.19 8.64 8.97
C GLY A 130 -19.52 9.23 8.49
N ASN A 131 -19.85 8.91 7.26
CA ASN A 131 -21.13 9.19 6.61
C ASN A 131 -21.53 8.00 5.70
N PRO A 132 -22.68 8.01 5.04
CA PRO A 132 -23.11 6.89 4.21
C PRO A 132 -22.16 6.51 3.05
N TRP A 133 -21.33 7.43 2.56
CA TRP A 133 -20.40 7.18 1.46
C TRP A 133 -18.98 6.81 1.95
N VAL A 134 -18.63 7.22 3.18
CA VAL A 134 -17.37 6.91 3.87
C VAL A 134 -17.74 6.40 5.26
N PRO A 135 -18.15 5.13 5.37
CA PRO A 135 -18.80 4.66 6.60
C PRO A 135 -17.87 4.54 7.81
N TYR A 136 -16.61 4.19 7.62
CA TYR A 136 -15.64 3.93 8.70
C TYR A 136 -14.30 4.63 8.43
N PRO A 137 -14.28 5.97 8.25
CA PRO A 137 -13.02 6.69 8.08
C PRO A 137 -12.24 6.65 9.37
N PHE A 138 -10.95 6.89 9.25
CA PHE A 138 -10.06 7.00 10.42
C PHE A 138 -9.03 8.08 10.19
N SER A 139 -8.85 8.93 11.21
CA SER A 139 -7.87 10.01 11.19
C SER A 139 -6.44 9.46 11.11
N TYR A 140 -5.48 10.32 10.76
CA TYR A 140 -4.07 9.96 10.79
C TYR A 140 -3.62 9.45 12.17
N GLY A 141 -4.11 10.06 13.27
CA GLY A 141 -3.82 9.59 14.62
C GLY A 141 -4.36 8.18 14.90
N THR A 142 -5.58 7.90 14.42
CA THR A 142 -6.17 6.56 14.51
C THR A 142 -5.40 5.55 13.65
N TRP A 143 -4.94 5.95 12.44
CA TRP A 143 -4.07 5.11 11.63
C TRP A 143 -2.75 4.76 12.33
N GLN A 144 -2.09 5.72 12.99
CA GLN A 144 -0.86 5.45 13.75
C GLN A 144 -1.07 4.37 14.81
N ALA A 145 -2.21 4.41 15.53
CA ALA A 145 -2.55 3.38 16.52
C ALA A 145 -2.83 2.01 15.88
N ILE A 146 -3.53 1.98 14.74
CA ILE A 146 -3.77 0.76 13.96
C ILE A 146 -2.44 0.16 13.49
N ALA A 147 -1.59 0.95 12.86
CA ALA A 147 -0.30 0.54 12.33
C ALA A 147 0.60 -0.07 13.42
N ALA A 148 0.69 0.59 14.58
CA ALA A 148 1.43 0.08 15.73
C ALA A 148 0.87 -1.26 16.24
N ARG A 149 -0.46 -1.41 16.27
CA ARG A 149 -1.13 -2.64 16.72
C ARG A 149 -0.82 -3.84 15.84
N VAL A 150 -0.68 -3.64 14.53
CA VAL A 150 -0.35 -4.70 13.56
C VAL A 150 1.16 -4.85 13.33
N GLY A 151 2.00 -4.18 14.11
CA GLY A 151 3.46 -4.33 14.07
C GLY A 151 4.16 -3.57 12.95
N LEU A 152 3.50 -2.60 12.31
CA LEU A 152 4.15 -1.70 11.37
C LEU A 152 5.04 -0.68 12.11
N LEU A 153 6.16 -0.34 11.50
CA LEU A 153 7.18 0.55 12.05
C LEU A 153 7.17 1.91 11.33
N ASP A 154 7.74 2.92 11.97
CA ASP A 154 8.06 4.23 11.37
C ASP A 154 6.88 4.88 10.63
N THR A 155 5.66 4.75 11.18
CA THR A 155 4.47 5.35 10.60
C THR A 155 4.58 6.87 10.58
N ARG A 156 4.59 7.45 9.37
CA ARG A 156 4.78 8.87 9.13
C ARG A 156 3.80 9.44 8.12
N LEU A 157 3.43 10.69 8.32
CA LEU A 157 2.64 11.45 7.34
C LEU A 157 3.53 11.78 6.14
N VAL A 158 3.10 11.43 4.92
CA VAL A 158 3.85 11.68 3.68
C VAL A 158 3.13 12.65 2.74
N GLY A 159 1.84 12.90 2.99
CA GLY A 159 1.08 13.88 2.23
C GLY A 159 -0.23 14.24 2.92
N ARG A 160 -0.74 15.45 2.67
CA ARG A 160 -2.05 15.90 3.14
C ARG A 160 -2.60 16.96 2.21
N VAL A 161 -3.85 16.78 1.79
CA VAL A 161 -4.55 17.73 0.91
C VAL A 161 -5.93 18.05 1.46
N PRO A 162 -6.44 19.26 1.24
CA PRO A 162 -7.81 19.59 1.59
C PRO A 162 -8.81 18.72 0.80
N SER A 163 -9.89 18.33 1.46
CA SER A 163 -11.00 17.62 0.84
C SER A 163 -12.31 18.37 1.07
N ARG A 164 -13.08 18.55 0.00
CA ARG A 164 -14.43 19.14 0.11
C ARG A 164 -15.43 18.18 0.75
N PHE A 165 -15.08 16.90 0.90
CA PHE A 165 -15.99 15.85 1.34
C PHE A 165 -15.92 15.62 2.85
N LEU A 166 -14.72 15.48 3.43
CA LEU A 166 -14.49 15.27 4.87
C LEU A 166 -13.24 16.01 5.37
N GLY A 167 -13.13 17.32 5.05
CA GLY A 167 -12.07 18.18 5.56
C GLY A 167 -10.71 17.99 4.89
N ALA A 168 -10.08 16.85 5.07
CA ALA A 168 -8.77 16.54 4.48
C ALA A 168 -8.64 15.08 4.11
N ILE A 169 -7.71 14.78 3.19
CA ILE A 169 -7.20 13.45 2.89
C ILE A 169 -5.72 13.45 3.27
N TYR A 170 -5.28 12.42 3.96
CA TYR A 170 -3.87 12.20 4.25
C TYR A 170 -3.32 10.99 3.50
N ALA A 171 -2.02 10.97 3.29
CA ALA A 171 -1.26 9.79 2.95
C ALA A 171 -0.25 9.52 4.06
N ALA A 172 -0.18 8.28 4.50
CA ALA A 172 0.78 7.81 5.50
C ALA A 172 1.58 6.63 4.95
N ALA A 173 2.85 6.56 5.31
CA ALA A 173 3.71 5.43 5.01
C ALA A 173 4.18 4.80 6.31
N SER A 174 4.26 3.47 6.30
CA SER A 174 4.81 2.65 7.39
C SER A 174 5.73 1.59 6.80
N ASP A 175 6.65 1.08 7.58
CA ASP A 175 7.61 0.08 7.13
C ASP A 175 7.39 -1.26 7.85
N ILE A 176 7.65 -2.37 7.15
CA ILE A 176 7.73 -3.70 7.75
C ILE A 176 9.17 -3.91 8.22
N ALA A 177 9.35 -4.58 9.36
CA ALA A 177 10.67 -4.90 9.87
C ALA A 177 11.53 -5.59 8.77
N ALA A 178 12.74 -5.13 8.58
CA ALA A 178 13.72 -5.83 7.73
C ALA A 178 14.12 -7.16 8.39
N SER A 179 14.47 -8.17 7.59
CA SER A 179 15.07 -9.39 8.12
C SER A 179 16.34 -9.03 8.87
N SER A 180 16.46 -9.42 10.14
CA SER A 180 17.74 -9.39 10.84
C SER A 180 18.64 -10.42 10.18
N GLU A 181 19.70 -9.98 9.49
CA GLU A 181 20.76 -10.92 9.09
C GLU A 181 21.33 -11.60 10.35
N PRO A 182 21.47 -12.92 10.38
CA PRO A 182 22.18 -13.57 11.47
C PRO A 182 23.62 -13.09 11.45
N ASN A 183 24.01 -12.38 12.51
CA ASN A 183 25.34 -11.86 12.73
C ASN A 183 26.33 -13.02 12.57
N GLY A 184 27.09 -13.02 11.46
CA GLY A 184 28.09 -14.05 11.16
C GLY A 184 29.16 -14.07 12.24
N THR A 185 28.99 -14.98 13.21
CA THR A 185 30.04 -15.28 14.20
C THR A 185 31.23 -15.86 13.45
N ALA A 186 32.20 -15.02 13.15
CA ALA A 186 33.50 -15.45 12.65
C ALA A 186 34.12 -16.38 13.71
N ARG A 187 34.10 -17.68 13.43
CA ARG A 187 34.91 -18.64 14.16
C ARG A 187 36.39 -18.34 13.85
N GLN A 188 37.05 -17.68 14.78
CA GLN A 188 38.52 -17.66 14.80
C GLN A 188 38.99 -19.09 15.06
N THR A 189 39.44 -19.79 14.04
CA THR A 189 40.26 -20.98 14.16
C THR A 189 41.66 -20.53 14.56
N SER A 190 41.96 -20.62 15.84
CA SER A 190 43.34 -20.55 16.34
C SER A 190 44.07 -21.83 15.90
N ILE A 191 44.97 -21.69 14.93
CA ILE A 191 45.95 -22.70 14.62
C ILE A 191 47.07 -22.52 15.63
N GLY A 192 47.09 -23.39 16.65
CA GLY A 192 48.25 -23.53 17.55
C GLY A 192 49.34 -24.31 16.85
N SER A 193 50.48 -23.67 16.72
CA SER A 193 51.76 -24.32 16.34
C SER A 193 52.37 -25.03 17.54
N SER A 194 52.78 -26.24 17.32
CA SER A 194 53.89 -26.89 18.04
C SER A 194 54.57 -27.87 17.09
#